data_21b28e9581071eddaf8925329a4d6d82
#
_entry.id   21b28e9581071eddaf8925329a4d6d82
#
_cell.length_a   1.000
_cell.length_b   1.000
_cell.length_c   1.000
_cell.angle_alpha   90.00
_cell.angle_beta   90.00
_cell.angle_gamma   90.00
#
_symmetry.space_group_name_H-M   'P 1'
#
loop_
_entity.id
_entity.type
_entity.pdbx_description
1 polymer ?
#
loop_
_entity_poly.entity_id
_entity_poly.type
_entity_poly.pdbx_seq_one_letter_code
_entity_poly.pdbx_strand_id
1 'polypeptide(L)'
;MTRNGHFTLNGQGVVVNKSGHPLLLSGEPGQQPQERIMQVDDPKQFTVTAQGDVFINGEAFGKLSLRTVTEKDALHKEGSSLYSIRENFDNQVVDATSFKVHQGSFEQSNVNIVKEMTDMINATRVFESAQKAIQTYDQMNQKLTN
;
A
#
# COMPACT_ATOMS: atom_id res chain seq x y z
N MET A 1 -7.97 1.65 -3.31
CA MET A 1 -7.07 0.59 -3.86
C MET A 1 -5.95 0.27 -2.87
N THR A 2 -5.30 -0.89 -2.95
CA THR A 2 -4.15 -1.23 -2.11
C THR A 2 -3.09 -1.99 -2.89
N ARG A 3 -1.82 -1.85 -2.50
CA ARG A 3 -0.70 -2.69 -2.96
C ARG A 3 -0.35 -3.78 -1.94
N ASN A 4 -0.98 -3.75 -0.76
CA ASN A 4 -0.73 -4.72 0.29
C ASN A 4 -1.56 -5.98 0.04
N GLY A 5 -0.89 -7.11 -0.12
CA GLY A 5 -1.50 -8.44 -0.34
C GLY A 5 -1.81 -9.22 0.93
N HIS A 6 -1.75 -8.57 2.11
CA HIS A 6 -2.09 -9.25 3.36
C HIS A 6 -3.59 -9.19 3.63
N PHE A 7 -4.26 -10.29 3.40
CA PHE A 7 -5.70 -10.46 3.64
C PHE A 7 -5.94 -11.56 4.67
N THR A 8 -7.02 -11.41 5.43
CA THR A 8 -7.48 -12.38 6.44
C THR A 8 -8.97 -12.60 6.28
N LEU A 9 -9.46 -13.71 6.77
CA LEU A 9 -10.90 -13.99 6.83
C LEU A 9 -11.46 -13.38 8.12
N ASN A 10 -12.57 -12.65 8.01
CA ASN A 10 -13.29 -12.15 9.18
C ASN A 10 -14.30 -13.21 9.69
N GLY A 11 -14.95 -12.93 10.84
CA GLY A 11 -15.95 -13.83 11.44
C GLY A 11 -17.21 -14.06 10.60
N GLN A 12 -17.39 -13.32 9.51
CA GLN A 12 -18.51 -13.44 8.57
C GLN A 12 -18.11 -14.16 7.26
N GLY A 13 -16.89 -14.70 7.21
CA GLY A 13 -16.40 -15.37 6.00
C GLY A 13 -15.94 -14.39 4.89
N VAL A 14 -15.85 -13.10 5.16
CA VAL A 14 -15.38 -12.12 4.17
C VAL A 14 -13.86 -11.98 4.23
N VAL A 15 -13.22 -11.99 3.07
CA VAL A 15 -11.78 -11.74 2.93
C VAL A 15 -11.52 -10.24 3.01
N VAL A 16 -10.82 -9.81 4.07
CA VAL A 16 -10.58 -8.39 4.36
C VAL A 16 -9.09 -8.11 4.59
N ASN A 17 -8.68 -6.86 4.37
CA ASN A 17 -7.35 -6.39 4.76
C ASN A 17 -7.30 -6.05 6.26
N LYS A 18 -6.13 -5.63 6.77
CA LYS A 18 -5.95 -5.23 8.19
C LYS A 18 -6.84 -4.06 8.63
N SER A 19 -7.32 -3.25 7.69
CA SER A 19 -8.21 -2.10 7.95
C SER A 19 -9.68 -2.45 7.80
N GLY A 20 -10.04 -3.72 7.58
CA GLY A 20 -11.42 -4.19 7.45
C GLY A 20 -12.03 -4.01 6.04
N HIS A 21 -11.27 -3.53 5.06
CA HIS A 21 -11.79 -3.38 3.70
C HIS A 21 -11.82 -4.73 2.97
N PRO A 22 -12.94 -5.07 2.32
CA PRO A 22 -13.11 -6.34 1.64
C PRO A 22 -12.28 -6.42 0.35
N LEU A 23 -11.85 -7.63 0.04
CA LEU A 23 -11.26 -7.97 -1.25
C LEU A 23 -12.38 -8.10 -2.29
N LEU A 24 -12.20 -7.45 -3.44
CA LEU A 24 -13.17 -7.47 -4.52
C LEU A 24 -12.74 -8.43 -5.63
N LEU A 25 -13.70 -9.16 -6.14
CA LEU A 25 -13.57 -9.93 -7.36
C LEU A 25 -13.78 -9.03 -8.59
N SER A 26 -13.26 -9.46 -9.72
CA SER A 26 -13.57 -8.87 -11.02
C SER A 26 -15.05 -9.08 -11.32
N GLY A 27 -15.69 -8.07 -11.86
CA GLY A 27 -17.12 -8.11 -12.20
C GLY A 27 -17.37 -7.39 -13.51
N GLU A 28 -18.61 -7.46 -13.98
CA GLU A 28 -19.05 -6.82 -15.20
C GLU A 28 -19.16 -5.29 -15.03
N PRO A 29 -19.07 -4.52 -16.13
CA PRO A 29 -19.28 -3.08 -16.09
C PRO A 29 -20.65 -2.74 -15.50
N GLY A 30 -20.66 -1.88 -14.46
CA GLY A 30 -21.88 -1.45 -13.77
C GLY A 30 -22.28 -2.27 -12.53
N GLN A 31 -21.64 -3.38 -12.26
CA GLN A 31 -21.87 -4.18 -11.07
C GLN A 31 -21.39 -3.45 -9.81
N GLN A 32 -22.23 -3.41 -8.78
CA GLN A 32 -21.91 -2.73 -7.54
C GLN A 32 -20.77 -3.41 -6.79
N PRO A 33 -19.91 -2.65 -6.10
CA PRO A 33 -18.79 -3.22 -5.32
C PRO A 33 -19.22 -4.25 -4.27
N GLN A 34 -20.42 -4.08 -3.69
CA GLN A 34 -20.99 -4.98 -2.68
C GLN A 34 -21.26 -6.39 -3.22
N GLU A 35 -21.63 -6.51 -4.49
CA GLU A 35 -21.91 -7.78 -5.16
C GLU A 35 -20.65 -8.56 -5.54
N ARG A 36 -19.51 -7.89 -5.47
CA ARG A 36 -18.19 -8.44 -5.83
C ARG A 36 -17.31 -8.74 -4.62
N ILE A 37 -17.87 -8.61 -3.41
CA ILE A 37 -17.14 -8.92 -2.19
C ILE A 37 -16.86 -10.43 -2.16
N MET A 38 -15.60 -10.75 -1.90
CA MET A 38 -15.19 -12.14 -1.74
C MET A 38 -15.62 -12.65 -0.37
N GLN A 39 -16.65 -13.48 -0.35
CA GLN A 39 -17.15 -14.16 0.84
C GLN A 39 -16.99 -15.67 0.69
N VAL A 40 -16.48 -16.33 1.73
CA VAL A 40 -16.18 -17.77 1.74
C VAL A 40 -16.65 -18.36 3.06
N ASP A 41 -17.56 -19.31 3.02
CA ASP A 41 -18.17 -19.87 4.23
C ASP A 41 -17.22 -20.82 4.98
N ASP A 42 -16.46 -21.67 4.29
CA ASP A 42 -15.48 -22.58 4.89
C ASP A 42 -14.32 -22.87 3.93
N PRO A 43 -13.26 -22.05 3.95
CA PRO A 43 -12.13 -22.26 3.05
C PRO A 43 -11.18 -23.32 3.60
N LYS A 44 -11.40 -24.58 3.28
CA LYS A 44 -10.42 -25.65 3.55
C LYS A 44 -9.20 -25.54 2.65
N GLN A 45 -9.41 -25.11 1.43
CA GLN A 45 -8.36 -24.92 0.43
C GLN A 45 -8.64 -23.67 -0.40
N PHE A 46 -7.78 -22.68 -0.27
CA PHE A 46 -7.84 -21.42 -1.02
C PHE A 46 -6.60 -21.29 -1.89
N THR A 47 -6.78 -21.20 -3.19
CA THR A 47 -5.68 -21.08 -4.15
C THR A 47 -5.93 -19.94 -5.13
N VAL A 48 -4.91 -19.13 -5.36
CA VAL A 48 -4.92 -18.07 -6.38
C VAL A 48 -3.87 -18.38 -7.44
N THR A 49 -4.28 -18.41 -8.69
CA THR A 49 -3.36 -18.62 -9.82
C THR A 49 -2.54 -17.37 -10.13
N ALA A 50 -1.48 -17.53 -10.91
CA ALA A 50 -0.67 -16.41 -11.40
C ALA A 50 -1.47 -15.42 -12.25
N GLN A 51 -2.59 -15.85 -12.84
CA GLN A 51 -3.52 -15.03 -13.62
C GLN A 51 -4.60 -14.35 -12.77
N GLY A 52 -4.57 -14.57 -11.44
CA GLY A 52 -5.53 -13.98 -10.50
C GLY A 52 -6.85 -14.73 -10.40
N ASP A 53 -6.97 -15.92 -10.98
CA ASP A 53 -8.16 -16.75 -10.80
C ASP A 53 -8.16 -17.37 -9.40
N VAL A 54 -9.29 -17.36 -8.75
CA VAL A 54 -9.50 -17.84 -7.38
C VAL A 54 -10.20 -19.17 -7.41
N PHE A 55 -9.63 -20.15 -6.72
CA PHE A 55 -10.21 -21.47 -6.51
C PHE A 55 -10.44 -21.70 -5.02
N ILE A 56 -11.61 -22.21 -4.67
CA ILE A 56 -11.99 -22.59 -3.32
C ILE A 56 -12.40 -24.06 -3.33
N ASN A 57 -11.74 -24.87 -2.51
CA ASN A 57 -11.95 -26.31 -2.46
C ASN A 57 -11.82 -27.02 -3.83
N GLY A 58 -11.02 -26.45 -4.74
CA GLY A 58 -10.77 -26.96 -6.08
C GLY A 58 -11.76 -26.49 -7.16
N GLU A 59 -12.81 -25.75 -6.78
CA GLU A 59 -13.79 -25.17 -7.70
C GLU A 59 -13.42 -23.72 -8.03
N ALA A 60 -13.67 -23.30 -9.27
CA ALA A 60 -13.44 -21.92 -9.72
C ALA A 60 -14.48 -21.01 -9.04
N PHE A 61 -14.00 -20.03 -8.27
CA PHE A 61 -14.85 -19.11 -7.54
C PHE A 61 -14.99 -17.75 -8.23
N GLY A 62 -13.92 -17.29 -8.88
CA GLY A 62 -13.91 -16.00 -9.57
C GLY A 62 -12.51 -15.54 -9.89
N LYS A 63 -12.37 -14.26 -10.20
CA LYS A 63 -11.09 -13.62 -10.51
C LYS A 63 -10.88 -12.39 -9.64
N LEU A 64 -9.66 -12.14 -9.18
CA LEU A 64 -9.31 -10.96 -8.41
C LEU A 64 -9.49 -9.68 -9.23
N SER A 65 -10.05 -8.63 -8.62
CA SER A 65 -10.11 -7.30 -9.23
C SER A 65 -8.76 -6.61 -9.11
N LEU A 66 -7.95 -6.75 -10.16
CA LEU A 66 -6.64 -6.13 -10.26
C LEU A 66 -6.71 -4.90 -11.18
N ARG A 67 -6.41 -3.74 -10.61
CA ARG A 67 -6.51 -2.46 -11.28
C ARG A 67 -5.15 -1.78 -11.39
N THR A 68 -4.92 -1.12 -12.49
CA THR A 68 -3.76 -0.26 -12.70
C THR A 68 -4.19 1.16 -13.02
N VAL A 69 -3.28 2.12 -12.87
CA VAL A 69 -3.49 3.51 -13.28
C VAL A 69 -2.48 3.85 -14.36
N THR A 70 -2.93 4.57 -15.36
CA THR A 70 -2.09 5.02 -16.47
C THR A 70 -1.06 6.05 -15.98
N GLU A 71 -1.49 6.97 -15.13
CA GLU A 71 -0.65 8.01 -14.54
C GLU A 71 -0.50 7.81 -13.03
N LYS A 72 0.73 7.77 -12.53
CA LYS A 72 1.02 7.57 -11.10
C LYS A 72 0.53 8.73 -10.24
N ASP A 73 0.46 9.93 -10.79
CA ASP A 73 0.00 11.13 -10.10
C ASP A 73 -1.51 11.14 -9.81
N ALA A 74 -2.26 10.25 -10.48
CA ALA A 74 -3.67 10.01 -10.20
C ALA A 74 -3.91 9.38 -8.82
N LEU A 75 -2.88 8.75 -8.22
CA LEU A 75 -2.99 8.08 -6.92
C LEU A 75 -2.64 9.04 -5.79
N HIS A 76 -3.54 9.14 -4.82
CA HIS A 76 -3.31 9.76 -3.53
C HIS A 76 -3.16 8.70 -2.44
N LYS A 77 -2.13 8.82 -1.60
CA LYS A 77 -1.88 7.89 -0.50
C LYS A 77 -2.69 8.32 0.73
N GLU A 78 -3.63 7.49 1.17
CA GLU A 78 -4.47 7.75 2.34
C GLU A 78 -3.91 7.20 3.66
N GLY A 79 -2.81 6.48 3.62
CA GLY A 79 -2.28 5.76 4.77
C GLY A 79 -2.70 4.29 4.79
N SER A 80 -2.20 3.51 5.76
CA SER A 80 -2.50 2.06 5.92
C SER A 80 -2.37 1.23 4.63
N SER A 81 -1.45 1.63 3.73
CA SER A 81 -1.25 1.02 2.40
C SER A 81 -2.45 1.19 1.45
N LEU A 82 -3.35 2.15 1.73
CA LEU A 82 -4.49 2.47 0.88
C LEU A 82 -4.17 3.64 -0.03
N TYR A 83 -4.78 3.59 -1.22
CA TYR A 83 -4.71 4.64 -2.23
C TYR A 83 -6.12 4.99 -2.70
N SER A 84 -6.42 6.27 -2.73
CA SER A 84 -7.57 6.84 -3.44
C SER A 84 -7.15 7.38 -4.80
N ILE A 85 -8.14 7.66 -5.62
CA ILE A 85 -7.94 8.31 -6.91
C ILE A 85 -8.29 9.77 -6.71
N ARG A 86 -7.47 10.66 -7.22
CA ARG A 86 -7.76 12.11 -7.18
C ARG A 86 -8.96 12.40 -8.06
N GLU A 87 -9.78 13.34 -7.63
CA GLU A 87 -10.87 13.90 -8.44
C GLU A 87 -10.33 14.30 -9.83
N ASN A 88 -11.09 14.01 -10.88
CA ASN A 88 -10.75 14.18 -12.30
C ASN A 88 -9.84 13.11 -12.94
N PHE A 89 -9.40 12.08 -12.22
CA PHE A 89 -8.56 10.99 -12.76
C PHE A 89 -9.28 9.62 -12.78
N ASP A 90 -10.58 9.57 -12.55
CA ASP A 90 -11.35 8.30 -12.49
C ASP A 90 -11.25 7.48 -13.79
N ASN A 91 -11.14 8.15 -14.94
CA ASN A 91 -11.01 7.50 -16.24
C ASN A 91 -9.63 6.85 -16.48
N GLN A 92 -8.67 7.04 -15.58
CA GLN A 92 -7.32 6.49 -15.69
C GLN A 92 -7.16 5.15 -14.99
N VAL A 93 -8.19 4.68 -14.31
CA VAL A 93 -8.21 3.37 -13.67
C VAL A 93 -8.68 2.34 -14.68
N VAL A 94 -7.79 1.46 -15.04
CA VAL A 94 -8.07 0.38 -15.99
C VAL A 94 -7.79 -0.98 -15.37
N ASP A 95 -8.41 -2.03 -15.89
CA ASP A 95 -8.08 -3.38 -15.48
C ASP A 95 -6.65 -3.72 -15.87
N ALA A 96 -5.91 -4.33 -14.95
CA ALA A 96 -4.55 -4.74 -15.22
C ALA A 96 -4.53 -5.89 -16.23
N THR A 97 -3.81 -5.71 -17.35
CA THR A 97 -3.69 -6.73 -18.40
C THR A 97 -2.38 -7.52 -18.32
N SER A 98 -1.35 -6.94 -17.71
CA SER A 98 -0.03 -7.57 -17.56
C SER A 98 0.37 -7.58 -16.09
N PHE A 99 0.15 -8.71 -15.43
CA PHE A 99 0.50 -8.92 -14.03
C PHE A 99 0.78 -10.39 -13.75
N LYS A 100 1.40 -10.66 -12.62
CA LYS A 100 1.51 -12.02 -12.03
C LYS A 100 1.19 -11.95 -10.55
N VAL A 101 0.32 -12.83 -10.09
CA VAL A 101 0.01 -12.99 -8.68
C VAL A 101 0.87 -14.12 -8.12
N HIS A 102 1.52 -13.88 -6.99
CA HIS A 102 2.28 -14.87 -6.27
C HIS A 102 1.66 -15.04 -4.87
N GLN A 103 0.88 -16.11 -4.70
CA GLN A 103 0.33 -16.46 -3.40
C GLN A 103 1.44 -16.89 -2.42
N GLY A 104 1.31 -16.50 -1.14
CA GLY A 104 2.28 -16.87 -0.10
C GLY A 104 3.58 -16.06 -0.12
N SER A 105 3.63 -14.98 -0.92
CA SER A 105 4.80 -14.11 -1.02
C SER A 105 4.45 -12.68 -0.64
N PHE A 106 5.40 -11.98 -0.02
CA PHE A 106 5.31 -10.56 0.27
C PHE A 106 6.44 -9.81 -0.42
N GLU A 107 6.11 -8.66 -0.98
CA GLU A 107 7.11 -7.71 -1.45
C GLU A 107 7.86 -7.13 -0.25
N GLN A 108 9.16 -7.35 -0.18
CA GLN A 108 10.02 -6.75 0.85
C GLN A 108 10.49 -5.37 0.41
N SER A 109 10.76 -4.51 1.41
CA SER A 109 11.41 -3.23 1.16
C SER A 109 12.85 -3.45 0.69
N ASN A 110 13.26 -2.71 -0.34
CA ASN A 110 14.65 -2.65 -0.80
C ASN A 110 15.48 -1.60 -0.02
N VAL A 111 14.91 -0.98 1.00
CA VAL A 111 15.59 0.00 1.85
C VAL A 111 16.55 -0.70 2.81
N ASN A 112 17.80 -0.27 2.82
CA ASN A 112 18.79 -0.72 3.79
C ASN A 112 18.65 0.11 5.07
N ILE A 113 18.04 -0.49 6.10
CA ILE A 113 17.77 0.17 7.38
C ILE A 113 19.04 0.71 8.03
N VAL A 114 20.17 -0.01 7.94
CA VAL A 114 21.44 0.42 8.55
C VAL A 114 21.97 1.67 7.87
N LYS A 115 21.89 1.73 6.55
CA LYS A 115 22.27 2.91 5.78
C LYS A 115 21.41 4.11 6.13
N GLU A 116 20.08 3.95 6.14
CA GLU A 116 19.15 5.03 6.48
C GLU A 116 19.35 5.55 7.91
N MET A 117 19.64 4.66 8.87
CA MET A 117 19.98 5.06 10.24
C MET A 117 21.28 5.86 10.29
N THR A 118 22.30 5.45 9.53
CA THR A 118 23.57 6.18 9.45
C THR A 118 23.36 7.57 8.83
N ASP A 119 22.58 7.67 7.77
CA ASP A 119 22.27 8.93 7.11
C ASP A 119 21.47 9.85 8.04
N MET A 120 20.54 9.31 8.83
CA MET A 120 19.81 10.07 9.86
C MET A 120 20.76 10.61 10.95
N ILE A 121 21.69 9.79 11.45
CA ILE A 121 22.69 10.21 12.44
C ILE A 121 23.56 11.33 11.88
N ASN A 122 24.01 11.21 10.62
CA ASN A 122 24.80 12.24 9.97
C ASN A 122 24.01 13.54 9.80
N ALA A 123 22.75 13.48 9.39
CA ALA A 123 21.87 14.64 9.29
C ALA A 123 21.68 15.33 10.64
N THR A 124 21.46 14.56 11.71
CA THR A 124 21.33 15.09 13.07
C THR A 124 22.60 15.79 13.53
N ARG A 125 23.78 15.21 13.29
CA ARG A 125 25.07 15.81 13.63
C ARG A 125 25.31 17.12 12.87
N VAL A 126 24.97 17.20 11.60
CA VAL A 126 25.06 18.44 10.80
C VAL A 126 24.14 19.50 11.39
N PHE A 127 22.92 19.14 11.75
CA PHE A 127 21.98 20.07 12.38
C PHE A 127 22.50 20.59 13.73
N GLU A 128 23.00 19.71 14.60
CA GLU A 128 23.59 20.09 15.89
C GLU A 128 24.82 21.00 15.73
N SER A 129 25.65 20.72 14.72
CA SER A 129 26.81 21.56 14.39
C SER A 129 26.39 22.95 13.95
N ALA A 130 25.38 23.04 13.07
CA ALA A 130 24.83 24.33 12.63
C ALA A 130 24.20 25.11 13.82
N GLN A 131 23.47 24.43 14.69
CA GLN A 131 22.88 25.04 15.89
C GLN A 131 23.95 25.60 16.84
N LYS A 132 25.05 24.85 17.06
CA LYS A 132 26.18 25.33 17.86
C LYS A 132 26.87 26.56 17.23
N ALA A 133 27.03 26.57 15.91
CA ALA A 133 27.60 27.72 15.21
C ALA A 133 26.76 28.99 15.39
N ILE A 134 25.41 28.86 15.29
CA ILE A 134 24.48 29.98 15.55
C ILE A 134 24.59 30.45 17.00
N GLN A 135 24.57 29.55 17.97
CA GLN A 135 24.71 29.91 19.38
C GLN A 135 26.02 30.63 19.69
N THR A 136 27.14 30.17 19.06
CA THR A 136 28.44 30.81 19.22
C THR A 136 28.42 32.21 18.62
N TYR A 137 27.80 32.38 17.46
CA TYR A 137 27.64 33.69 16.83
C TYR A 137 26.82 34.65 17.68
N ASP A 138 25.72 34.21 18.26
CA ASP A 138 24.87 34.99 19.16
C ASP A 138 25.64 35.42 20.43
N GLN A 139 26.45 34.51 21.01
CA GLN A 139 27.29 34.82 22.19
C GLN A 139 28.39 35.84 21.83
N MET A 140 28.97 35.78 20.64
CA MET A 140 29.93 36.78 20.20
C MET A 140 29.30 38.16 20.04
N ASN A 141 28.11 38.23 19.42
CA ASN A 141 27.37 39.48 19.28
C ASN A 141 27.03 40.11 20.62
N GLN A 142 26.58 39.30 21.59
CA GLN A 142 26.27 39.78 22.97
C GLN A 142 27.52 40.37 23.66
N LYS A 143 28.71 39.82 23.43
CA LYS A 143 29.96 40.34 24.01
C LYS A 143 30.47 41.59 23.33
N LEU A 144 30.09 41.84 22.07
CA LEU A 144 30.45 43.05 21.34
C LEU A 144 29.56 44.26 21.64
N THR A 145 28.35 44.00 22.18
CA THR A 145 27.35 45.05 22.51
C THR A 145 27.39 45.48 24.00
N ASN A 146 28.19 44.83 24.82
CA ASN A 146 28.49 45.20 26.23
C ASN A 146 29.92 45.73 26.33
#